data_21803ec3141e7b783865370f28e6e8e3
#
_entry.id   21803ec3141e7b783865370f28e6e8e3
#
_cell.length_a   1.000
_cell.length_b   1.000
_cell.length_c   1.000
_cell.angle_alpha   90.00
_cell.angle_beta   90.00
_cell.angle_gamma   90.00
#
_symmetry.space_group_name_H-M   'P 1'
#
loop_
_entity.id
_entity.type
_entity.pdbx_description
1 polymer ?
#
loop_
_entity_poly.entity_id
_entity_poly.type
_entity_poly.pdbx_seq_one_letter_code
_entity_poly.pdbx_strand_id
1 'polypeptide(L)'
;MSGVSPWRESGHLERAVQTAGGQEAFDAAVAAMLDDARGWRLAEMRKRRGMTQEQVAARMGVSVARVSQIESGDVSTQDVLSRFVAALGGTLKLIADFGDEQLKIA
;
A
#
# COMPACT_ATOMS: atom_id res chain seq x y z
N MET A 1 -7.92 -27.70 2.91
CA MET A 1 -8.46 -26.59 3.59
C MET A 1 -8.36 -25.30 2.79
N SER A 2 -9.45 -24.70 2.56
CA SER A 2 -9.48 -23.45 1.84
C SER A 2 -8.97 -22.30 2.71
N GLY A 3 -8.53 -21.24 2.07
CA GLY A 3 -8.09 -20.05 2.77
C GLY A 3 -6.64 -20.04 3.23
N VAL A 4 -5.92 -21.12 3.09
CA VAL A 4 -4.50 -21.17 3.42
C VAL A 4 -3.70 -20.91 2.16
N SER A 5 -2.78 -19.94 2.21
CA SER A 5 -1.96 -19.63 1.04
C SER A 5 -0.94 -20.74 0.81
N PRO A 6 -0.66 -21.10 -0.48
CA PRO A 6 0.30 -22.15 -0.80
C PRO A 6 1.70 -21.93 -0.22
N TRP A 7 2.18 -20.71 -0.23
CA TRP A 7 3.51 -20.40 0.29
C TRP A 7 3.58 -20.52 1.82
N ARG A 8 2.48 -20.29 2.51
CA ARG A 8 2.39 -20.53 3.94
C ARG A 8 2.46 -22.03 4.25
N GLU A 9 1.73 -22.83 3.48
CA GLU A 9 1.75 -24.28 3.64
C GLU A 9 3.12 -24.88 3.37
N SER A 10 3.84 -24.31 2.41
CA SER A 10 5.18 -24.79 2.04
C SER A 10 6.26 -24.39 3.03
N GLY A 11 5.98 -23.48 3.95
CA GLY A 11 6.96 -22.98 4.90
C GLY A 11 8.00 -22.04 4.30
N HIS A 12 7.77 -21.54 3.12
CA HIS A 12 8.69 -20.61 2.45
C HIS A 12 8.91 -19.34 3.25
N LEU A 13 7.85 -18.82 3.87
CA LEU A 13 7.93 -17.62 4.67
C LEU A 13 8.84 -17.83 5.89
N GLU A 14 8.67 -18.93 6.59
CA GLU A 14 9.48 -19.23 7.77
C GLU A 14 10.96 -19.38 7.43
N ARG A 15 11.27 -20.02 6.32
CA ARG A 15 12.66 -20.14 5.86
C ARG A 15 13.25 -18.78 5.50
N ALA A 16 12.47 -17.93 4.85
CA ALA A 16 12.92 -16.59 4.49
C ALA A 16 13.21 -15.77 5.75
N VAL A 17 12.37 -15.85 6.77
CA VAL A 17 12.57 -15.17 8.05
C VAL A 17 13.88 -15.60 8.69
N GLN A 18 14.13 -16.89 8.77
CA GLN A 18 15.35 -17.41 9.36
C GLN A 18 16.59 -16.99 8.58
N THR A 19 16.50 -16.99 7.26
CA THR A 19 17.61 -16.64 6.40
C THR A 19 17.91 -15.14 6.41
N ALA A 20 16.89 -14.31 6.57
CA ALA A 20 17.03 -12.84 6.52
C ALA A 20 17.52 -12.22 7.83
N GLY A 21 17.90 -13.02 8.81
CA GLY A 21 18.42 -12.50 10.07
C GLY A 21 17.38 -12.18 11.12
N GLY A 22 16.15 -12.75 10.97
CA GLY A 22 15.11 -12.63 11.96
C GLY A 22 13.84 -11.97 11.43
N GLN A 23 12.80 -12.07 12.24
CA GLN A 23 11.46 -11.60 11.89
C GLN A 23 11.43 -10.11 11.63
N GLU A 24 12.05 -9.32 12.48
CA GLU A 24 12.03 -7.86 12.37
C GLU A 24 12.69 -7.38 11.08
N ALA A 25 13.85 -7.95 10.75
CA ALA A 25 14.55 -7.57 9.51
C ALA A 25 13.75 -7.95 8.28
N PHE A 26 13.11 -9.13 8.28
CA PHE A 26 12.26 -9.57 7.19
C PHE A 26 11.04 -8.66 7.04
N ASP A 27 10.35 -8.36 8.15
CA ASP A 27 9.16 -7.51 8.13
C ASP A 27 9.49 -6.10 7.62
N ALA A 28 10.62 -5.54 8.04
CA ALA A 28 11.06 -4.23 7.58
C ALA A 28 11.34 -4.21 6.08
N ALA A 29 11.97 -5.26 5.56
CA ALA A 29 12.26 -5.37 4.13
C ALA A 29 10.97 -5.49 3.31
N VAL A 30 10.02 -6.30 3.76
CA VAL A 30 8.73 -6.46 3.09
C VAL A 30 7.95 -5.15 3.12
N ALA A 31 7.93 -4.47 4.26
CA ALA A 31 7.24 -3.18 4.40
C ALA A 31 7.80 -2.14 3.44
N ALA A 32 9.13 -2.05 3.32
CA ALA A 32 9.77 -1.11 2.41
C ALA A 32 9.39 -1.40 0.95
N MET A 33 9.39 -2.66 0.56
CA MET A 33 9.00 -3.06 -0.80
C MET A 33 7.54 -2.70 -1.10
N LEU A 34 6.65 -2.92 -0.13
CA LEU A 34 5.23 -2.59 -0.29
C LEU A 34 5.01 -1.09 -0.37
N ASP A 35 5.75 -0.32 0.42
CA ASP A 35 5.66 1.15 0.40
C ASP A 35 6.09 1.71 -0.95
N ASP A 36 7.18 1.21 -1.52
CA ASP A 36 7.64 1.62 -2.85
C ASP A 36 6.59 1.29 -3.92
N ALA A 37 6.02 0.10 -3.88
CA ALA A 37 5.00 -0.32 -4.82
C ALA A 37 3.73 0.53 -4.70
N ARG A 38 3.32 0.85 -3.48
CA ARG A 38 2.16 1.71 -3.24
C ARG A 38 2.39 3.12 -3.76
N GLY A 39 3.57 3.68 -3.47
CA GLY A 39 3.93 5.01 -3.93
C GLY A 39 3.85 5.12 -5.44
N TRP A 40 4.42 4.15 -6.17
CA TRP A 40 4.36 4.11 -7.61
C TRP A 40 2.92 4.05 -8.12
N ARG A 41 2.09 3.21 -7.50
CA ARG A 41 0.68 3.08 -7.88
C ARG A 41 -0.09 4.36 -7.64
N LEU A 42 0.21 5.07 -6.57
CA LEU A 42 -0.45 6.33 -6.26
C LEU A 42 -0.13 7.38 -7.32
N ALA A 43 1.12 7.48 -7.74
CA ALA A 43 1.51 8.38 -8.82
C ALA A 43 0.79 8.04 -10.12
N GLU A 44 0.69 6.76 -10.45
CA GLU A 44 -0.04 6.29 -11.64
C GLU A 44 -1.52 6.67 -11.58
N MET A 45 -2.17 6.44 -10.44
CA MET A 45 -3.57 6.81 -10.26
C MET A 45 -3.79 8.30 -10.46
N ARG A 46 -2.91 9.12 -9.89
CA ARG A 46 -2.97 10.58 -10.04
C ARG A 46 -2.91 10.97 -11.51
N LYS A 47 -1.93 10.41 -12.23
CA LYS A 47 -1.74 10.71 -13.65
C LYS A 47 -2.94 10.26 -14.49
N ARG A 48 -3.50 9.10 -14.19
CA ARG A 48 -4.70 8.62 -14.88
C ARG A 48 -5.92 9.50 -14.65
N ARG A 49 -5.97 10.15 -13.49
CA ARG A 49 -7.05 11.11 -13.19
C ARG A 49 -6.74 12.50 -13.75
N GLY A 50 -5.62 12.68 -14.43
CA GLY A 50 -5.26 13.96 -15.06
C GLY A 50 -4.90 15.03 -14.06
N MET A 51 -4.42 14.68 -12.87
CA MET A 51 -4.13 15.63 -11.80
C MET A 51 -2.63 15.82 -11.62
N THR A 52 -2.23 17.06 -11.30
CA THR A 52 -0.85 17.38 -10.93
C THR A 52 -0.64 17.16 -9.43
N GLN A 53 0.63 17.09 -9.01
CA GLN A 53 0.96 17.01 -7.58
C GLN A 53 0.44 18.24 -6.83
N GLU A 54 0.50 19.42 -7.46
CA GLU A 54 -0.01 20.64 -6.83
C GLU A 54 -1.52 20.58 -6.58
N GLN A 55 -2.27 20.04 -7.54
CA GLN A 55 -3.71 19.88 -7.36
C GLN A 55 -4.06 18.93 -6.23
N VAL A 56 -3.35 17.80 -6.15
CA VAL A 56 -3.55 16.83 -5.07
C VAL A 56 -3.16 17.44 -3.73
N ALA A 57 -2.04 18.15 -3.67
CA ALA A 57 -1.59 18.81 -2.45
C ALA A 57 -2.64 19.79 -1.93
N ALA A 58 -3.19 20.59 -2.82
CA ALA A 58 -4.24 21.56 -2.46
C ALA A 58 -5.47 20.87 -1.88
N ARG A 59 -5.90 19.76 -2.49
CA ARG A 59 -7.07 19.01 -2.03
C ARG A 59 -6.83 18.29 -0.73
N MET A 60 -5.62 17.80 -0.51
CA MET A 60 -5.25 17.14 0.74
C MET A 60 -4.95 18.12 1.87
N GLY A 61 -4.71 19.39 1.55
CA GLY A 61 -4.29 20.37 2.54
C GLY A 61 -2.85 20.15 2.99
N VAL A 62 -1.98 19.67 2.13
CA VAL A 62 -0.57 19.40 2.42
C VAL A 62 0.32 20.09 1.40
N SER A 63 1.63 20.06 1.62
CA SER A 63 2.59 20.62 0.66
C SER A 63 2.79 19.69 -0.54
N VAL A 64 3.26 20.25 -1.66
CA VAL A 64 3.66 19.47 -2.82
C VAL A 64 4.78 18.50 -2.46
N ALA A 65 5.71 18.92 -1.61
CA ALA A 65 6.80 18.06 -1.13
C ALA A 65 6.24 16.83 -0.42
N ARG A 66 5.16 16.98 0.35
CA ARG A 66 4.51 15.86 1.03
C ARG A 66 3.90 14.88 0.03
N VAL A 67 3.23 15.39 -1.01
CA VAL A 67 2.69 14.54 -2.08
C VAL A 67 3.81 13.77 -2.76
N SER A 68 4.91 14.44 -3.06
CA SER A 68 6.09 13.81 -3.67
C SER A 68 6.65 12.68 -2.78
N GLN A 69 6.71 12.90 -1.46
CA GLN A 69 7.14 11.88 -0.52
C GLN A 69 6.21 10.67 -0.52
N ILE A 70 4.91 10.90 -0.53
CA ILE A 70 3.92 9.83 -0.59
C ILE A 70 4.11 8.99 -1.86
N GLU A 71 4.31 9.63 -2.99
CA GLU A 71 4.52 8.96 -4.28
C GLU A 71 5.90 8.28 -4.37
N SER A 72 6.81 8.63 -3.47
CA SER A 72 8.10 7.96 -3.36
C SER A 72 8.09 6.78 -2.39
N GLY A 73 6.93 6.45 -1.84
CA GLY A 73 6.77 5.30 -0.96
C GLY A 73 6.64 5.63 0.52
N ASP A 74 6.70 6.91 0.91
CA ASP A 74 6.53 7.30 2.31
C ASP A 74 5.05 7.33 2.67
N VAL A 75 4.41 6.16 2.57
CA VAL A 75 3.00 5.98 2.89
C VAL A 75 2.93 5.09 4.12
N SER A 76 2.80 5.69 5.28
CA SER A 76 2.90 4.97 6.53
C SER A 76 1.55 4.48 7.06
N THR A 77 0.43 5.05 6.63
CA THR A 77 -0.88 4.72 7.21
C THR A 77 -1.97 4.63 6.16
N GLN A 78 -3.01 3.88 6.51
CA GLN A 78 -4.25 3.81 5.73
C GLN A 78 -4.91 5.19 5.62
N ASP A 79 -4.79 6.02 6.64
CA ASP A 79 -5.35 7.36 6.61
C ASP A 79 -4.77 8.20 5.49
N VAL A 80 -3.45 8.13 5.29
CA VAL A 80 -2.78 8.84 4.20
C VAL A 80 -3.28 8.34 2.85
N LEU A 81 -3.39 7.01 2.68
CA LEU A 81 -3.93 6.42 1.45
C LEU A 81 -5.35 6.88 1.19
N SER A 82 -6.19 6.87 2.21
CA SER A 82 -7.58 7.28 2.12
C SER A 82 -7.71 8.73 1.67
N ARG A 83 -6.90 9.62 2.23
CA ARG A 83 -6.89 11.04 1.88
C ARG A 83 -6.39 11.28 0.46
N PHE A 84 -5.38 10.55 0.04
CA PHE A 84 -4.85 10.66 -1.31
C PHE A 84 -5.91 10.25 -2.34
N VAL A 85 -6.54 9.10 -2.14
CA VAL A 85 -7.59 8.59 -3.03
C VAL A 85 -8.79 9.56 -3.06
N ALA A 86 -9.16 10.09 -1.91
CA ALA A 86 -10.24 11.08 -1.83
C ALA A 86 -9.91 12.35 -2.61
N ALA A 87 -8.65 12.79 -2.58
CA ALA A 87 -8.20 13.95 -3.36
C ALA A 87 -8.32 13.71 -4.86
N LEU A 88 -8.25 12.46 -5.30
CA LEU A 88 -8.44 12.08 -6.70
C LEU A 88 -9.92 11.89 -7.06
N GLY A 89 -10.82 12.05 -6.12
CA GLY A 89 -12.25 11.89 -6.34
C GLY A 89 -12.77 10.48 -6.11
N GLY A 90 -11.97 9.61 -5.49
CA GLY A 90 -12.34 8.23 -5.24
C GLY A 90 -12.57 7.94 -3.76
N THR A 91 -12.76 6.67 -3.47
CA THR A 91 -12.91 6.16 -2.10
C THR A 91 -12.05 4.92 -1.93
N LEU A 92 -11.25 4.91 -0.86
CA LEU A 92 -10.46 3.73 -0.54
C LEU A 92 -11.37 2.69 0.11
N LYS A 93 -11.30 1.46 -0.41
CA LYS A 93 -12.03 0.32 0.15
C LYS A 93 -11.04 -0.76 0.53
N LEU A 94 -11.22 -1.35 1.71
CA LEU A 94 -10.44 -2.47 2.18
C LEU A 94 -11.28 -3.74 2.05
N ILE A 95 -10.73 -4.73 1.38
CA ILE A 95 -11.43 -5.99 1.10
C ILE A 95 -10.57 -7.14 1.61
N ALA A 96 -11.17 -8.02 2.41
CA ALA A 96 -10.55 -9.29 2.77
C ALA A 96 -10.98 -10.33 1.74
N ASP A 97 -10.00 -10.88 1.05
CA ASP A 97 -10.24 -11.87 -0.01
C ASP A 97 -9.78 -13.24 0.47
N PHE A 98 -10.72 -14.16 0.60
CA PHE A 98 -10.46 -15.52 1.05
C PHE A 98 -10.48 -16.54 -0.10
N GLY A 99 -10.56 -16.07 -1.34
CA GLY A 99 -10.60 -16.91 -2.51
C GLY A 99 -12.01 -17.31 -2.91
N ASP A 100 -12.78 -17.83 -1.99
CA ASP A 100 -14.19 -18.21 -2.19
C ASP A 100 -15.15 -17.10 -1.75
N GLU A 101 -14.65 -16.10 -1.06
CA GLU A 101 -15.48 -15.03 -0.52
C GLU A 101 -14.66 -13.75 -0.38
N GLN A 102 -15.28 -12.62 -0.66
CA GLN A 102 -14.68 -11.31 -0.44
C GLN A 102 -15.56 -10.51 0.51
N LEU A 103 -14.97 -9.99 1.59
CA LEU A 103 -15.68 -9.22 2.58
C LEU A 103 -15.08 -7.83 2.67
N LYS A 104 -15.94 -6.82 2.53
CA LYS A 104 -15.52 -5.43 2.66
C LYS A 104 -15.35 -5.08 4.13
N ILE A 105 -14.16 -4.60 4.49
CA ILE A 105 -13.87 -4.20 5.86
C ILE A 105 -14.20 -2.72 6.08
N ALA A 106 -13.83 -1.89 5.11
CA ALA A 106 -14.06 -0.46 5.21
C ALA A 106 -14.21 0.19 3.85
#